data_320bcf122f01f47558726b2942a73bf8
#
_entry.id   320bcf122f01f47558726b2942a73bf8
#
_cell.length_a   1.000
_cell.length_b   1.000
_cell.length_c   1.000
_cell.angle_alpha   90.00
_cell.angle_beta   90.00
_cell.angle_gamma   90.00
#
_symmetry.space_group_name_H-M   'P 1'
#
loop_
_entity.id
_entity.type
_entity.pdbx_description
1 polymer ?
#
loop_
_entity_poly.entity_id
_entity_poly.type
_entity_poly.pdbx_seq_one_letter_code
_entity_poly.pdbx_strand_id
1 'polypeptide(L)'
;KTALATNIAFNAAKKLQDSGKKSSVAFFSLEMSSEQLSTRILAEQSRIKSYDIRRGKISDEQFDKFIETSKNIAELPLYIDETPAITIAAMSNRARRIKRLFGLDMIIVDYIQLMRGTVNYKDGRVQEVSEITQGLKAIAKELSIPVVALSQLSRQVEQRDNKKPQ
;
A
#
# COMPACT_ATOMS: atom_id res chain seq x y z
N LYS A 1 -4.02 3.24 9.94
CA LYS A 1 -3.39 3.72 8.71
C LYS A 1 -3.59 2.71 7.58
N THR A 2 -3.01 1.51 7.69
CA THR A 2 -3.02 0.45 6.67
C THR A 2 -4.42 0.09 6.20
N ALA A 3 -5.42 -0.08 7.09
CA ALA A 3 -6.79 -0.39 6.70
C ALA A 3 -7.39 0.65 5.74
N LEU A 4 -7.22 1.94 6.05
CA LEU A 4 -7.71 3.01 5.16
C LEU A 4 -6.98 2.97 3.80
N ALA A 5 -5.67 2.80 3.81
CA ALA A 5 -4.88 2.73 2.58
C ALA A 5 -5.27 1.52 1.71
N THR A 6 -5.50 0.37 2.35
CA THR A 6 -5.95 -0.86 1.68
C THR A 6 -7.32 -0.66 1.02
N ASN A 7 -8.24 0.04 1.71
CA ASN A 7 -9.54 0.37 1.16
C ASN A 7 -9.47 1.33 -0.02
N ILE A 8 -8.62 2.34 0.07
CA ILE A 8 -8.36 3.26 -1.04
C ILE A 8 -7.82 2.47 -2.25
N ALA A 9 -6.82 1.60 -2.04
CA ALA A 9 -6.23 0.79 -3.10
C ALA A 9 -7.25 -0.11 -3.78
N PHE A 10 -8.01 -0.85 -2.98
CA PHE A 10 -9.03 -1.78 -3.46
C PHE A 10 -10.10 -1.05 -4.27
N ASN A 11 -10.68 0.03 -3.73
CA ASN A 11 -11.74 0.77 -4.41
C ASN A 11 -11.25 1.46 -5.68
N ALA A 12 -10.02 1.96 -5.69
CA ALA A 12 -9.41 2.52 -6.89
C ALA A 12 -9.20 1.46 -7.96
N ALA A 13 -8.64 0.29 -7.60
CA ALA A 13 -8.44 -0.81 -8.54
C ALA A 13 -9.77 -1.35 -9.10
N LYS A 14 -10.78 -1.50 -8.24
CA LYS A 14 -12.12 -1.91 -8.65
C LYS A 14 -12.74 -0.91 -9.64
N LYS A 15 -12.62 0.38 -9.36
CA LYS A 15 -13.12 1.43 -10.27
C LYS A 15 -12.43 1.40 -11.63
N LEU A 16 -11.12 1.10 -11.68
CA LEU A 16 -10.40 0.93 -12.93
C LEU A 16 -10.91 -0.28 -13.71
N GLN A 17 -11.10 -1.42 -13.04
CA GLN A 17 -11.65 -2.63 -13.63
C GLN A 17 -13.04 -2.37 -14.21
N ASP A 18 -13.95 -1.80 -13.41
CA ASP A 18 -15.33 -1.51 -13.80
C ASP A 18 -15.43 -0.53 -14.99
N SER A 19 -14.46 0.38 -15.12
CA SER A 19 -14.40 1.34 -16.23
C SER A 19 -13.79 0.77 -17.51
N GLY A 20 -13.24 -0.44 -17.47
CA GLY A 20 -12.50 -1.05 -18.59
C GLY A 20 -11.19 -0.34 -18.93
N LYS A 21 -10.72 0.59 -18.07
CA LYS A 21 -9.49 1.33 -18.29
C LYS A 21 -8.29 0.40 -18.07
N LYS A 22 -7.44 0.29 -19.08
CA LYS A 22 -6.17 -0.44 -18.97
C LYS A 22 -5.17 0.35 -18.11
N SER A 23 -5.31 0.24 -16.82
CA SER A 23 -4.45 0.88 -15.82
C SER A 23 -4.48 0.11 -14.50
N SER A 24 -3.63 0.47 -13.56
CA SER A 24 -3.46 -0.25 -12.30
C SER A 24 -3.18 0.66 -11.12
N VAL A 25 -3.24 0.07 -9.91
CA VAL A 25 -2.80 0.66 -8.65
C VAL A 25 -1.58 -0.12 -8.15
N ALA A 26 -0.52 0.55 -7.73
CA ALA A 26 0.64 -0.06 -7.10
C ALA A 26 0.62 0.23 -5.59
N PHE A 27 0.69 -0.82 -4.77
CA PHE A 27 0.75 -0.73 -3.31
C PHE A 27 2.11 -1.26 -2.83
N PHE A 28 2.95 -0.37 -2.32
CA PHE A 28 4.22 -0.72 -1.69
C PHE A 28 3.98 -0.96 -0.19
N SER A 29 3.88 -2.24 0.18
CA SER A 29 3.60 -2.69 1.54
C SER A 29 4.91 -3.02 2.25
N LEU A 30 5.45 -2.07 3.00
CA LEU A 30 6.75 -2.21 3.64
C LEU A 30 6.67 -2.81 5.05
N GLU A 31 5.48 -2.85 5.62
CA GLU A 31 5.21 -3.39 6.97
C GLU A 31 4.59 -4.79 6.93
N MET A 32 3.70 -5.03 5.98
CA MET A 32 2.93 -6.27 5.88
C MET A 32 3.31 -7.06 4.63
N SER A 33 3.27 -8.39 4.71
CA SER A 33 3.40 -9.22 3.53
C SER A 33 2.19 -9.09 2.60
N SER A 34 2.38 -9.43 1.33
CA SER A 34 1.32 -9.49 0.32
C SER A 34 0.19 -10.42 0.74
N GLU A 35 0.51 -11.55 1.37
CA GLU A 35 -0.45 -12.49 1.92
C GLU A 35 -1.31 -11.86 3.03
N GLN A 36 -0.68 -11.16 3.98
CA GLN A 36 -1.40 -10.47 5.06
C GLN A 36 -2.31 -9.37 4.53
N LEU A 37 -1.85 -8.62 3.54
CA LEU A 37 -2.64 -7.56 2.91
C LEU A 37 -3.82 -8.14 2.13
N SER A 38 -3.61 -9.19 1.34
CA SER A 38 -4.65 -9.90 0.59
C SER A 38 -5.69 -10.51 1.52
N THR A 39 -5.26 -11.15 2.62
CA THR A 39 -6.17 -11.70 3.64
C THR A 39 -7.04 -10.60 4.27
N ARG A 40 -6.49 -9.41 4.50
CA ARG A 40 -7.25 -8.27 5.01
C ARG A 40 -8.32 -7.81 4.02
N ILE A 41 -7.97 -7.66 2.74
CA ILE A 41 -8.93 -7.29 1.69
C ILE A 41 -10.03 -8.35 1.59
N LEU A 42 -9.65 -9.64 1.56
CA LEU A 42 -10.59 -10.76 1.52
C LEU A 42 -11.56 -10.74 2.70
N ALA A 43 -11.05 -10.58 3.92
CA ALA A 43 -11.88 -10.53 5.11
C ALA A 43 -12.91 -9.40 5.07
N GLU A 44 -12.49 -8.23 4.59
CA GLU A 44 -13.34 -7.06 4.48
C GLU A 44 -14.41 -7.24 3.39
N GLN A 45 -14.03 -7.70 2.21
CA GLN A 45 -14.94 -7.87 1.08
C GLN A 45 -15.91 -9.04 1.28
N SER A 46 -15.46 -10.16 1.86
CA SER A 46 -16.32 -11.30 2.20
C SER A 46 -17.18 -11.06 3.42
N ARG A 47 -16.86 -10.05 4.24
CA ARG A 47 -17.46 -9.77 5.57
C ARG A 47 -17.27 -10.94 6.56
N ILE A 48 -16.17 -11.67 6.40
CA ILE A 48 -15.77 -12.74 7.32
C ILE A 48 -14.62 -12.22 8.16
N LYS A 49 -14.66 -12.43 9.47
CA LYS A 49 -13.60 -11.97 10.36
C LYS A 49 -12.26 -12.64 10.01
N SER A 50 -11.19 -11.86 9.83
CA SER A 50 -9.84 -12.39 9.55
C SER A 50 -9.38 -13.43 10.58
N TYR A 51 -9.86 -13.32 11.82
CA TYR A 51 -9.58 -14.28 12.88
C TYR A 51 -10.20 -15.67 12.59
N ASP A 52 -11.44 -15.69 12.09
CA ASP A 52 -12.15 -16.94 11.78
C ASP A 52 -11.56 -17.59 10.52
N ILE A 53 -11.18 -16.80 9.53
CA ILE A 53 -10.47 -17.27 8.33
C ILE A 53 -9.16 -17.97 8.72
N ARG A 54 -8.33 -17.34 9.54
CA ARG A 54 -7.04 -17.89 9.96
C ARG A 54 -7.14 -19.17 10.80
N ARG A 55 -8.26 -19.37 11.48
CA ARG A 55 -8.54 -20.56 12.28
C ARG A 55 -9.30 -21.66 11.54
N GLY A 56 -9.71 -21.41 10.30
CA GLY A 56 -10.57 -22.34 9.56
C GLY A 56 -11.95 -22.50 10.19
N LYS A 57 -12.42 -21.51 11.00
CA LYS A 57 -13.72 -21.53 11.66
C LYS A 57 -14.73 -20.75 10.85
N ILE A 58 -15.00 -21.20 9.64
CA ILE A 58 -15.97 -20.64 8.72
C ILE A 58 -16.96 -21.73 8.31
N SER A 59 -18.22 -21.36 8.10
CA SER A 59 -19.24 -22.29 7.57
C SER A 59 -19.01 -22.55 6.08
N ASP A 60 -19.61 -23.62 5.55
CA ASP A 60 -19.52 -23.95 4.11
C ASP A 60 -20.02 -22.78 3.25
N GLU A 61 -21.10 -22.12 3.62
CA GLU A 61 -21.62 -20.93 2.94
C GLU A 61 -20.61 -19.76 2.97
N GLN A 62 -19.94 -19.55 4.09
CA GLN A 62 -18.88 -18.54 4.20
C GLN A 62 -17.66 -18.92 3.37
N PHE A 63 -17.35 -20.20 3.26
CA PHE A 63 -16.26 -20.68 2.45
C PHE A 63 -16.52 -20.45 0.95
N ASP A 64 -17.71 -20.76 0.46
CA ASP A 64 -18.09 -20.49 -0.94
C ASP A 64 -17.97 -19.00 -1.26
N LYS A 65 -18.50 -18.15 -0.39
CA LYS A 65 -18.38 -16.69 -0.52
C LYS A 65 -16.92 -16.22 -0.49
N PHE A 66 -16.07 -16.83 0.34
CA PHE A 66 -14.64 -16.54 0.41
C PHE A 66 -13.95 -16.87 -0.91
N ILE A 67 -14.26 -18.04 -1.51
CA ILE A 67 -13.70 -18.47 -2.80
C ILE A 67 -14.13 -17.52 -3.93
N GLU A 68 -15.41 -17.16 -4.00
CA GLU A 68 -15.91 -16.21 -4.99
C GLU A 68 -15.22 -14.84 -4.86
N THR A 69 -15.15 -14.32 -3.64
CA THR A 69 -14.46 -13.05 -3.35
C THR A 69 -12.99 -13.10 -3.72
N SER A 70 -12.32 -14.22 -3.45
CA SER A 70 -10.90 -14.43 -3.80
C SER A 70 -10.66 -14.36 -5.30
N LYS A 71 -11.52 -14.98 -6.11
CA LYS A 71 -11.45 -14.91 -7.58
C LYS A 71 -11.60 -13.46 -8.06
N ASN A 72 -12.60 -12.75 -7.55
CA ASN A 72 -12.85 -11.36 -7.92
C ASN A 72 -11.67 -10.44 -7.57
N ILE A 73 -11.01 -10.66 -6.41
CA ILE A 73 -9.85 -9.88 -6.00
C ILE A 73 -8.62 -10.20 -6.85
N ALA A 74 -8.43 -11.45 -7.24
CA ALA A 74 -7.29 -11.87 -8.07
C ALA A 74 -7.28 -11.21 -9.45
N GLU A 75 -8.43 -10.81 -9.96
CA GLU A 75 -8.59 -10.12 -11.26
C GLU A 75 -8.38 -8.61 -11.17
N LEU A 76 -8.30 -8.04 -9.96
CA LEU A 76 -8.13 -6.60 -9.80
C LEU A 76 -6.75 -6.15 -10.31
N PRO A 77 -6.67 -5.00 -10.99
CA PRO A 77 -5.41 -4.40 -11.40
C PRO A 77 -4.70 -3.74 -10.20
N LEU A 78 -4.39 -4.52 -9.15
CA LEU A 78 -3.72 -4.12 -7.93
C LEU A 78 -2.39 -4.87 -7.78
N TYR A 79 -1.28 -4.16 -7.93
CA TYR A 79 0.06 -4.70 -7.75
C TYR A 79 0.57 -4.43 -6.35
N ILE A 80 0.90 -5.47 -5.61
CA ILE A 80 1.47 -5.37 -4.25
C ILE A 80 2.96 -5.70 -4.33
N ASP A 81 3.78 -4.78 -3.83
CA ASP A 81 5.22 -4.94 -3.69
C ASP A 81 5.57 -4.91 -2.19
N GLU A 82 6.13 -5.99 -1.68
CA GLU A 82 6.48 -6.18 -0.26
C GLU A 82 8.00 -6.11 -0.01
N THR A 83 8.75 -5.55 -0.96
CA THR A 83 10.20 -5.45 -0.81
C THR A 83 10.57 -4.57 0.38
N PRO A 84 11.23 -5.10 1.42
CA PRO A 84 11.59 -4.34 2.59
C PRO A 84 12.66 -3.30 2.27
N ALA A 85 12.64 -2.18 2.99
CA ALA A 85 13.64 -1.12 2.90
C ALA A 85 13.92 -0.64 1.45
N ILE A 86 12.87 -0.60 0.61
CA ILE A 86 12.99 -0.16 -0.78
C ILE A 86 13.52 1.28 -0.85
N THR A 87 14.42 1.55 -1.79
CA THR A 87 14.88 2.92 -2.08
C THR A 87 13.98 3.63 -3.07
N ILE A 88 14.04 4.97 -3.09
CA ILE A 88 13.30 5.79 -4.08
C ILE A 88 13.66 5.39 -5.50
N ALA A 89 14.94 5.14 -5.80
CA ALA A 89 15.38 4.73 -7.13
C ALA A 89 14.76 3.39 -7.56
N ALA A 90 14.77 2.39 -6.66
CA ALA A 90 14.18 1.08 -6.93
C ALA A 90 12.65 1.19 -7.14
N MET A 91 11.98 1.95 -6.28
CA MET A 91 10.53 2.20 -6.41
C MET A 91 10.18 2.88 -7.73
N SER A 92 10.93 3.93 -8.10
CA SER A 92 10.73 4.65 -9.35
C SER A 92 10.87 3.73 -10.57
N ASN A 93 11.90 2.89 -10.60
CA ASN A 93 12.10 1.94 -11.69
C ASN A 93 10.94 0.93 -11.80
N ARG A 94 10.44 0.44 -10.67
CA ARG A 94 9.28 -0.47 -10.65
C ARG A 94 8.00 0.23 -11.10
N ALA A 95 7.75 1.44 -10.61
CA ALA A 95 6.59 2.23 -10.99
C ALA A 95 6.58 2.54 -12.51
N ARG A 96 7.73 2.92 -13.09
CA ARG A 96 7.88 3.10 -14.55
C ARG A 96 7.61 1.81 -15.31
N ARG A 97 8.11 0.67 -14.82
CA ARG A 97 7.87 -0.64 -15.44
C ARG A 97 6.38 -1.01 -15.42
N ILE A 98 5.71 -0.86 -14.28
CA ILE A 98 4.26 -1.12 -14.17
C ILE A 98 3.50 -0.20 -15.12
N LYS A 99 3.81 1.11 -15.11
CA LYS A 99 3.13 2.09 -15.99
C LYS A 99 3.29 1.74 -17.47
N ARG A 100 4.47 1.31 -17.89
CA ARG A 100 4.73 0.95 -19.30
C ARG A 100 4.00 -0.32 -19.73
N LEU A 101 3.91 -1.33 -18.86
CA LEU A 101 3.36 -2.65 -19.20
C LEU A 101 1.84 -2.71 -19.04
N PHE A 102 1.33 -2.10 -17.98
CA PHE A 102 -0.06 -2.28 -17.53
C PHE A 102 -0.83 -0.97 -17.40
N GLY A 103 -0.15 0.17 -17.50
CA GLY A 103 -0.69 1.44 -17.04
C GLY A 103 -0.60 1.57 -15.51
N LEU A 104 -0.55 2.80 -15.01
CA LEU A 104 -0.48 3.07 -13.56
C LEU A 104 -1.18 4.40 -13.28
N ASP A 105 -2.18 4.38 -12.42
CA ASP A 105 -2.99 5.55 -12.05
C ASP A 105 -2.79 6.01 -10.62
N MET A 106 -2.24 5.17 -9.74
CA MET A 106 -2.00 5.51 -8.33
C MET A 106 -0.86 4.68 -7.74
N ILE A 107 -0.10 5.30 -6.84
CA ILE A 107 0.84 4.61 -5.95
C ILE A 107 0.42 4.84 -4.49
N ILE A 108 0.49 3.78 -3.68
CA ILE A 108 0.32 3.85 -2.22
C ILE A 108 1.58 3.29 -1.57
N VAL A 109 2.08 3.96 -0.52
CA VAL A 109 3.27 3.56 0.24
C VAL A 109 2.90 3.44 1.72
N ASP A 110 3.00 2.25 2.29
CA ASP A 110 2.72 1.97 3.69
C ASP A 110 3.94 1.35 4.38
N TYR A 111 4.71 2.12 5.12
CA TYR A 111 4.77 3.56 5.35
C TYR A 111 6.21 4.09 5.12
N ILE A 112 6.34 5.39 4.86
CA ILE A 112 7.60 5.98 4.37
C ILE A 112 8.80 5.78 5.28
N GLN A 113 8.63 5.65 6.59
CA GLN A 113 9.73 5.44 7.54
C GLN A 113 10.38 4.05 7.41
N LEU A 114 9.80 3.12 6.67
CA LEU A 114 10.43 1.82 6.35
C LEU A 114 11.21 1.84 5.04
N MET A 115 11.13 2.93 4.29
CA MET A 115 11.99 3.16 3.13
C MET A 115 13.42 3.48 3.56
N ARG A 116 14.37 3.26 2.65
CA ARG A 116 15.77 3.60 2.84
C ARG A 116 16.16 4.75 1.93
N GLY A 117 16.88 5.73 2.48
CA GLY A 117 17.55 6.78 1.71
C GLY A 117 18.68 6.24 0.86
N THR A 118 19.17 7.06 -0.08
CA THR A 118 20.31 6.71 -0.96
C THR A 118 21.66 6.86 -0.25
N VAL A 119 21.74 7.70 0.77
CA VAL A 119 22.95 7.99 1.53
C VAL A 119 22.74 7.59 3.00
N ASN A 120 23.79 7.05 3.64
CA ASN A 120 23.82 6.91 5.09
C ASN A 120 23.97 8.30 5.71
N TYR A 121 22.86 8.90 6.08
CA TYR A 121 22.86 10.17 6.81
C TYR A 121 23.39 9.94 8.24
N LYS A 122 24.63 10.40 8.51
CA LYS A 122 25.22 10.33 9.86
C LYS A 122 24.43 11.14 10.89
N ASP A 123 23.68 12.14 10.44
CA ASP A 123 23.06 13.16 11.30
C ASP A 123 21.53 13.23 11.25
N GLY A 124 20.84 12.27 10.71
CA GLY A 124 19.44 12.41 10.95
C GLY A 124 18.42 11.77 10.05
N ARG A 125 17.56 11.06 10.71
CA ARG A 125 16.33 10.49 10.17
C ARG A 125 15.45 11.52 9.45
N VAL A 126 15.50 12.78 9.87
CA VAL A 126 14.73 13.88 9.25
C VAL A 126 15.17 14.12 7.81
N GLN A 127 16.49 14.14 7.55
CA GLN A 127 17.01 14.35 6.21
C GLN A 127 16.68 13.17 5.28
N GLU A 128 16.77 11.94 5.80
CA GLU A 128 16.38 10.74 5.06
C GLU A 128 14.90 10.76 4.65
N VAL A 129 14.01 11.11 5.60
CA VAL A 129 12.57 11.24 5.32
C VAL A 129 12.30 12.38 4.33
N SER A 130 13.04 13.48 4.43
CA SER A 130 12.93 14.60 3.48
C SER A 130 13.32 14.17 2.06
N GLU A 131 14.44 13.44 1.90
CA GLU A 131 14.85 12.88 0.60
C GLU A 131 13.76 11.95 0.04
N ILE A 132 13.25 11.04 0.87
CA ILE A 132 12.20 10.10 0.47
C ILE A 132 10.95 10.84 -0.02
N THR A 133 10.48 11.84 0.73
CA THR A 133 9.26 12.59 0.38
C THR A 133 9.45 13.42 -0.88
N GLN A 134 10.62 14.03 -1.08
CA GLN A 134 10.98 14.73 -2.32
C GLN A 134 11.00 13.76 -3.51
N GLY A 135 11.57 12.58 -3.32
CA GLY A 135 11.61 11.53 -4.33
C GLY A 135 10.22 11.02 -4.71
N LEU A 136 9.34 10.80 -3.73
CA LEU A 136 7.93 10.43 -3.99
C LEU A 136 7.19 11.52 -4.76
N LYS A 137 7.44 12.80 -4.44
CA LYS A 137 6.87 13.92 -5.19
C LYS A 137 7.39 13.99 -6.62
N ALA A 138 8.67 13.68 -6.83
CA ALA A 138 9.26 13.59 -8.17
C ALA A 138 8.61 12.48 -9.00
N ILE A 139 8.43 11.28 -8.44
CA ILE A 139 7.72 10.16 -9.08
C ILE A 139 6.28 10.57 -9.46
N ALA A 140 5.56 11.21 -8.54
CA ALA A 140 4.18 11.66 -8.78
C ALA A 140 4.09 12.61 -9.97
N LYS A 141 5.03 13.56 -10.07
CA LYS A 141 5.10 14.52 -11.19
C LYS A 141 5.51 13.84 -12.49
N GLU A 142 6.57 13.05 -12.46
CA GLU A 142 7.10 12.35 -13.64
C GLU A 142 6.06 11.43 -14.27
N LEU A 143 5.39 10.65 -13.44
CA LEU A 143 4.39 9.70 -13.91
C LEU A 143 2.99 10.32 -14.05
N SER A 144 2.79 11.60 -13.66
CA SER A 144 1.49 12.29 -13.66
C SER A 144 0.39 11.48 -12.97
N ILE A 145 0.69 10.97 -11.77
CA ILE A 145 -0.22 10.16 -10.95
C ILE A 145 -0.18 10.60 -9.49
N PRO A 146 -1.26 10.41 -8.71
CA PRO A 146 -1.24 10.59 -7.27
C PRO A 146 -0.37 9.54 -6.58
N VAL A 147 0.38 10.00 -5.56
CA VAL A 147 1.12 9.13 -4.63
C VAL A 147 0.58 9.38 -3.22
N VAL A 148 0.00 8.35 -2.62
CA VAL A 148 -0.50 8.36 -1.24
C VAL A 148 0.59 7.76 -0.35
N ALA A 149 1.24 8.59 0.44
CA ALA A 149 2.29 8.17 1.36
C ALA A 149 1.79 8.18 2.80
N LEU A 150 1.82 7.02 3.46
CA LEU A 150 1.49 6.93 4.88
C LEU A 150 2.71 7.27 5.70
N SER A 151 2.47 7.98 6.81
CA SER A 151 3.50 8.30 7.80
C SER A 151 3.05 7.88 9.20
N GLN A 152 3.99 7.44 10.00
CA GLN A 152 3.77 7.16 11.41
C GLN A 152 4.24 8.36 12.23
N LEU A 153 3.35 8.89 13.05
CA LEU A 153 3.69 9.94 14.01
C LEU A 153 4.63 9.37 15.07
N SER A 154 5.55 10.21 15.55
CA SER A 154 6.44 9.84 16.64
C SER A 154 5.64 9.55 17.91
N ARG A 155 5.94 8.43 18.60
CA ARG A 155 5.33 8.10 19.89
C ARG A 155 5.71 9.11 21.01
N GLN A 156 6.73 9.92 20.79
CA GLN A 156 7.11 11.00 21.70
C GLN A 156 5.99 12.04 21.91
N VAL A 157 5.03 12.13 20.98
CA VAL A 157 3.83 12.97 21.12
C VAL A 157 3.00 12.56 22.35
N GLU A 158 2.99 11.26 22.71
CA GLU A 158 2.25 10.77 23.88
C GLU A 158 2.88 11.20 25.21
N GLN A 159 4.18 11.53 25.20
CA GLN A 159 4.95 11.96 26.38
C GLN A 159 4.97 13.47 26.58
N ARG A 160 4.38 14.25 25.67
CA ARG A 160 4.31 15.71 25.73
C ARG A 160 3.01 16.16 26.39
N ASP A 161 3.05 17.27 27.12
CA ASP A 161 1.85 17.91 27.66
C ASP A 161 0.90 18.37 26.55
N ASN A 162 1.44 18.82 25.41
CA ASN A 162 0.68 19.13 24.22
C ASN A 162 0.76 17.97 23.21
N LYS A 163 -0.28 17.17 23.16
CA LYS A 163 -0.40 15.97 22.29
C LYS A 163 -0.73 16.27 20.82
N LYS A 164 -0.65 17.54 20.40
CA LYS A 164 -0.86 17.90 18.99
C LYS A 164 0.36 17.47 18.16
N PRO A 165 0.14 16.86 16.97
CA PRO A 165 1.19 16.61 16.00
C PRO A 165 1.84 17.92 15.57
N GLN A 166 3.16 17.95 15.53
CA GLN A 166 3.94 19.09 15.01
C GLN A 166 4.62 18.63 13.71
#